data_d714e69c6149078eafe8bc9ea77729a1
#
_entry.id   d714e69c6149078eafe8bc9ea77729a1
#
_cell.length_a   1.000
_cell.length_b   1.000
_cell.length_c   1.000
_cell.angle_alpha   90.00
_cell.angle_beta   90.00
_cell.angle_gamma   90.00
#
_symmetry.space_group_name_H-M   'P 1'
#
loop_
_entity.id
_entity.type
_entity.pdbx_description
1 polymer ?
#
loop_
_entity_poly.entity_id
_entity_poly.type
_entity_poly.pdbx_seq_one_letter_code
_entity_poly.pdbx_strand_id
1 'polypeptide(L)'
;MKYELVAGFETHIELATDTKIFCSCSTAFGGAPNSHCCPVCIGLPGTLPKLNKKVVEYGIKAGLATHGKIANISKMDRKNYCYPDLSKAYQISQLYAPLTIGGYVELSSGKKIRLHHIHIEEDAGKLIHSHGDTYVDYNRGGVPLIEIVSEPDIRYIDEAREYVEKLQQVMRYIGISDCRMQEGSMRCDVNISVRPEGSEKLGTRTEIKNMNSISNIMKAMEYEYERQVDLIENGGKVVQETLRYDDATNTTSSMRSKEDAHDYRYFRDPDLVTICVTDEEVEEIKSTLPELPTEKYKRYVSEYGVPEKDAQLLTKYRNISEYFDKAITDLKKPKTASNFIIGQMFRILQTEEDKEAFDVKTTPEQLNELCKLIEGGKVQNNLAKSTLDKMLESGKPCTEYISEEDMAGLDDSFVDDLCRQAIEANPKAVEQYKQGKEKAIMACMGYVMKNSKGKANAQDVLEKIKSMIS
;
A
#
# COMPACT_ATOMS: atom_id res chain seq x y z
N MET A 1 2.98 2.12 -37.41
CA MET A 1 2.06 1.06 -36.94
C MET A 1 1.80 1.34 -35.46
N LYS A 2 0.59 1.08 -34.95
CA LYS A 2 0.41 1.22 -33.48
C LYS A 2 0.89 -0.06 -32.79
N TYR A 3 1.65 0.10 -31.72
CA TYR A 3 2.15 -1.01 -30.93
C TYR A 3 1.51 -0.99 -29.53
N GLU A 4 1.30 -2.18 -28.99
CA GLU A 4 0.79 -2.43 -27.66
C GLU A 4 1.92 -2.94 -26.78
N LEU A 5 2.02 -2.37 -25.56
CA LEU A 5 2.88 -2.88 -24.50
C LEU A 5 2.33 -4.21 -23.97
N VAL A 6 3.21 -5.15 -23.71
CA VAL A 6 2.90 -6.39 -22.98
C VAL A 6 3.95 -6.58 -21.92
N ALA A 7 3.54 -6.53 -20.64
CA ALA A 7 4.47 -6.69 -19.52
C ALA A 7 3.94 -7.61 -18.43
N GLY A 8 4.87 -8.26 -17.74
CA GLY A 8 4.70 -9.03 -16.52
C GLY A 8 5.82 -8.75 -15.55
N PHE A 9 5.61 -9.08 -14.28
CA PHE A 9 6.52 -8.80 -13.18
C PHE A 9 6.98 -10.06 -12.47
N GLU A 10 8.25 -10.07 -12.06
CA GLU A 10 8.80 -10.94 -11.05
C GLU A 10 9.11 -10.07 -9.83
N THR A 11 8.40 -10.30 -8.73
CA THR A 11 8.50 -9.46 -7.53
C THR A 11 9.01 -10.28 -6.37
N HIS A 12 10.20 -9.92 -5.87
CA HIS A 12 10.81 -10.53 -4.68
C HIS A 12 10.49 -9.70 -3.46
N ILE A 13 10.06 -10.33 -2.38
CA ILE A 13 9.69 -9.68 -1.13
C ILE A 13 10.36 -10.40 0.03
N GLU A 14 11.22 -9.67 0.77
CA GLU A 14 11.81 -10.16 2.02
C GLU A 14 10.73 -10.27 3.09
N LEU A 15 10.68 -11.43 3.75
CA LEU A 15 9.69 -11.70 4.79
C LEU A 15 10.18 -11.22 6.16
N ALA A 16 9.33 -10.52 6.87
CA ALA A 16 9.59 -9.97 8.21
C ALA A 16 9.60 -11.06 9.30
N THR A 17 10.50 -12.02 9.17
CA THR A 17 10.75 -13.06 10.18
C THR A 17 11.95 -12.69 11.03
N ASP A 18 11.98 -13.11 12.30
CA ASP A 18 13.09 -12.83 13.20
C ASP A 18 14.35 -13.61 12.82
N THR A 19 14.18 -14.74 12.12
CA THR A 19 15.27 -15.65 11.74
C THR A 19 15.25 -16.01 10.27
N LYS A 20 16.42 -16.35 9.74
CA LYS A 20 16.61 -16.78 8.36
C LYS A 20 15.76 -18.02 8.02
N ILE A 21 15.63 -18.29 6.71
CA ILE A 21 14.77 -19.37 6.22
C ILE A 21 15.22 -20.77 6.66
N PHE A 22 16.54 -21.02 6.77
CA PHE A 22 17.08 -22.36 7.05
C PHE A 22 17.92 -22.45 8.29
N CYS A 23 18.06 -21.38 9.08
CA CYS A 23 18.80 -21.35 10.33
C CYS A 23 18.24 -20.31 11.31
N SER A 24 18.82 -20.24 12.52
CA SER A 24 18.39 -19.33 13.57
C SER A 24 19.09 -17.97 13.58
N CYS A 25 19.90 -17.65 12.57
CA CYS A 25 20.54 -16.33 12.47
C CYS A 25 19.50 -15.23 12.28
N SER A 26 19.78 -14.06 12.85
CA SER A 26 18.92 -12.89 12.73
C SER A 26 18.79 -12.39 11.28
N THR A 27 17.62 -11.89 10.93
CA THR A 27 17.31 -11.19 9.68
C THR A 27 17.40 -9.67 9.82
N ALA A 28 17.73 -9.17 11.02
CA ALA A 28 17.77 -7.72 11.30
C ALA A 28 18.71 -6.99 10.33
N PHE A 29 18.20 -5.90 9.74
CA PHE A 29 18.95 -5.03 8.84
C PHE A 29 20.01 -4.20 9.58
N GLY A 30 21.14 -3.87 8.92
CA GLY A 30 22.12 -2.93 9.44
C GLY A 30 23.16 -3.50 10.43
N GLY A 31 23.24 -4.83 10.61
CA GLY A 31 24.30 -5.46 11.39
C GLY A 31 25.68 -5.29 10.76
N ALA A 32 26.77 -5.42 11.57
CA ALA A 32 28.12 -5.43 11.03
C ALA A 32 28.29 -6.58 9.99
N PRO A 33 29.06 -6.39 8.92
CA PRO A 33 29.19 -7.40 7.87
C PRO A 33 29.56 -8.77 8.44
N ASN A 34 28.87 -9.81 7.97
CA ASN A 34 29.04 -11.21 8.39
C ASN A 34 28.84 -11.48 9.90
N SER A 35 28.11 -10.62 10.62
CA SER A 35 27.80 -10.83 12.05
C SER A 35 26.57 -11.73 12.27
N HIS A 36 25.67 -11.83 11.28
CA HIS A 36 24.46 -12.68 11.32
C HIS A 36 24.67 -13.96 10.51
N CYS A 37 25.76 -14.69 10.78
CA CYS A 37 26.14 -15.88 10.04
C CYS A 37 26.40 -17.06 10.97
N CYS A 38 26.03 -18.26 10.52
CA CYS A 38 26.35 -19.52 11.17
C CYS A 38 26.84 -20.54 10.11
N PRO A 39 27.39 -21.70 10.52
CA PRO A 39 27.82 -22.71 9.57
C PRO A 39 26.80 -23.10 8.51
N VAL A 40 25.49 -23.05 8.79
CA VAL A 40 24.45 -23.41 7.84
C VAL A 40 24.34 -22.36 6.73
N CYS A 41 24.15 -21.07 7.07
CA CYS A 41 23.93 -20.03 6.06
C CYS A 41 25.21 -19.67 5.28
N ILE A 42 26.39 -19.95 5.81
CA ILE A 42 27.66 -19.82 5.07
C ILE A 42 28.07 -21.11 4.32
N GLY A 43 27.24 -22.16 4.36
CA GLY A 43 27.41 -23.37 3.54
C GLY A 43 28.57 -24.25 3.92
N LEU A 44 28.94 -24.35 5.22
CA LEU A 44 30.03 -25.26 5.62
C LEU A 44 29.63 -26.71 5.40
N PRO A 45 30.62 -27.57 4.99
CA PRO A 45 30.38 -28.99 4.77
C PRO A 45 29.78 -29.69 6.01
N GLY A 46 28.75 -30.51 5.79
CA GLY A 46 28.10 -31.30 6.85
C GLY A 46 26.99 -30.60 7.58
N THR A 47 26.68 -29.35 7.22
CA THR A 47 25.51 -28.62 7.78
C THR A 47 24.25 -28.94 6.99
N LEU A 48 23.08 -29.00 7.70
CA LEU A 48 21.78 -29.26 7.09
C LEU A 48 20.85 -28.09 7.32
N PRO A 49 20.06 -27.68 6.28
CA PRO A 49 19.06 -26.64 6.40
C PRO A 49 17.86 -27.14 7.20
N LYS A 50 17.20 -26.23 7.94
CA LYS A 50 15.92 -26.49 8.62
C LYS A 50 14.94 -25.38 8.31
N LEU A 51 13.87 -25.72 7.58
CA LEU A 51 12.88 -24.74 7.13
C LEU A 51 12.17 -24.04 8.30
N ASN A 52 12.13 -22.72 8.25
CA ASN A 52 11.42 -21.87 9.19
C ASN A 52 9.91 -21.94 8.92
N LYS A 53 9.14 -22.44 9.90
CA LYS A 53 7.67 -22.57 9.77
C LYS A 53 6.96 -21.24 9.50
N LYS A 54 7.47 -20.13 10.03
CA LYS A 54 6.88 -18.79 9.85
C LYS A 54 6.95 -18.33 8.40
N VAL A 55 7.98 -18.74 7.66
CA VAL A 55 8.12 -18.46 6.23
C VAL A 55 6.99 -19.12 5.42
N VAL A 56 6.69 -20.37 5.76
CA VAL A 56 5.56 -21.08 5.10
C VAL A 56 4.23 -20.40 5.43
N GLU A 57 4.00 -20.02 6.68
CA GLU A 57 2.80 -19.27 7.10
C GLU A 57 2.67 -17.96 6.32
N TYR A 58 3.76 -17.21 6.18
CA TYR A 58 3.75 -15.94 5.45
C TYR A 58 3.53 -16.13 3.95
N GLY A 59 4.11 -17.18 3.36
CA GLY A 59 3.83 -17.54 1.96
C GLY A 59 2.36 -17.90 1.73
N ILE A 60 1.74 -18.64 2.67
CA ILE A 60 0.30 -18.94 2.62
C ILE A 60 -0.53 -17.66 2.74
N LYS A 61 -0.18 -16.75 3.67
CA LYS A 61 -0.87 -15.45 3.81
C LYS A 61 -0.81 -14.63 2.51
N ALA A 62 0.37 -14.58 1.86
CA ALA A 62 0.54 -13.91 0.57
C ALA A 62 -0.35 -14.53 -0.51
N GLY A 63 -0.37 -15.86 -0.59
CA GLY A 63 -1.22 -16.60 -1.53
C GLY A 63 -2.71 -16.33 -1.32
N LEU A 64 -3.19 -16.40 -0.08
CA LEU A 64 -4.59 -16.12 0.25
C LEU A 64 -4.98 -14.68 -0.05
N ALA A 65 -4.13 -13.73 0.31
CA ALA A 65 -4.38 -12.29 0.09
C ALA A 65 -4.39 -11.90 -1.40
N THR A 66 -3.77 -12.70 -2.25
CA THR A 66 -3.77 -12.53 -3.70
C THR A 66 -4.72 -13.51 -4.42
N HIS A 67 -5.65 -14.13 -3.69
CA HIS A 67 -6.64 -15.07 -4.23
C HIS A 67 -6.04 -16.30 -4.94
N GLY A 68 -4.83 -16.69 -4.58
CA GLY A 68 -4.16 -17.87 -5.10
C GLY A 68 -4.61 -19.16 -4.40
N LYS A 69 -4.42 -20.28 -5.07
CA LYS A 69 -4.68 -21.61 -4.51
C LYS A 69 -3.45 -22.12 -3.80
N ILE A 70 -3.56 -22.41 -2.49
CA ILE A 70 -2.48 -23.00 -1.72
C ILE A 70 -2.32 -24.47 -2.11
N ALA A 71 -1.06 -24.88 -2.35
CA ALA A 71 -0.74 -26.26 -2.64
C ALA A 71 -0.67 -27.09 -1.35
N ASN A 72 -1.43 -28.18 -1.26
CA ASN A 72 -1.39 -29.09 -0.11
C ASN A 72 -0.01 -29.77 0.05
N ILE A 73 0.73 -29.93 -1.06
CA ILE A 73 2.08 -30.48 -1.09
C ILE A 73 2.98 -29.55 -1.88
N SER A 74 4.04 -29.06 -1.23
CA SER A 74 5.05 -28.21 -1.82
C SER A 74 6.45 -28.72 -1.47
N LYS A 75 7.45 -28.41 -2.28
CA LYS A 75 8.83 -28.89 -2.11
C LYS A 75 9.82 -27.81 -2.49
N MET A 76 10.97 -27.86 -1.81
CA MET A 76 12.10 -27.00 -2.15
C MET A 76 12.99 -27.68 -3.21
N ASP A 77 13.53 -26.85 -4.08
CA ASP A 77 14.43 -27.26 -5.18
C ASP A 77 15.75 -26.49 -5.07
N ARG A 78 16.83 -27.07 -5.59
CA ARG A 78 18.13 -26.40 -5.75
C ARG A 78 18.25 -25.80 -7.13
N LYS A 79 18.47 -24.48 -7.21
CA LYS A 79 18.86 -23.73 -8.40
C LYS A 79 20.38 -23.61 -8.39
N ASN A 80 21.06 -24.41 -9.22
CA ASN A 80 22.52 -24.52 -9.15
C ASN A 80 23.19 -23.48 -10.05
N TYR A 81 23.93 -22.59 -9.44
CA TYR A 81 24.87 -21.70 -10.11
C TYR A 81 25.93 -21.21 -9.15
N CYS A 82 27.17 -21.06 -9.64
CA CYS A 82 28.29 -20.65 -8.82
C CYS A 82 28.48 -19.14 -8.94
N TYR A 83 28.21 -18.44 -7.83
CA TYR A 83 28.45 -17.01 -7.74
C TYR A 83 28.92 -16.66 -6.32
N PRO A 84 29.75 -15.63 -6.10
CA PRO A 84 30.38 -15.36 -4.79
C PRO A 84 29.37 -15.12 -3.65
N ASP A 85 28.19 -14.58 -3.94
CA ASP A 85 27.13 -14.31 -2.97
C ASP A 85 26.30 -15.56 -2.58
N LEU A 86 26.50 -16.68 -3.28
CA LEU A 86 25.91 -17.96 -2.96
C LEU A 86 26.95 -18.86 -2.27
N SER A 87 26.92 -18.88 -0.95
CA SER A 87 27.87 -19.63 -0.12
C SER A 87 27.91 -21.14 -0.42
N LYS A 88 26.78 -21.69 -0.86
CA LYS A 88 26.58 -23.13 -1.16
C LYS A 88 26.76 -23.46 -2.65
N ALA A 89 27.01 -22.46 -3.52
CA ALA A 89 26.99 -22.58 -4.98
C ALA A 89 25.62 -22.97 -5.57
N TYR A 90 24.56 -22.87 -4.80
CA TYR A 90 23.16 -22.99 -5.22
C TYR A 90 22.25 -22.13 -4.35
N GLN A 91 21.09 -21.77 -4.88
CA GLN A 91 19.99 -21.14 -4.16
C GLN A 91 18.89 -22.17 -3.94
N ILE A 92 18.32 -22.22 -2.75
CA ILE A 92 17.11 -23.02 -2.50
C ILE A 92 15.90 -22.17 -2.84
N SER A 93 15.03 -22.70 -3.72
CA SER A 93 13.84 -22.07 -4.28
C SER A 93 12.76 -23.13 -4.52
N GLN A 94 11.72 -22.86 -5.32
CA GLN A 94 10.66 -23.80 -5.66
C GLN A 94 10.31 -23.67 -7.15
N LEU A 95 10.72 -24.61 -7.98
CA LEU A 95 10.36 -24.64 -9.40
C LEU A 95 9.20 -25.59 -9.69
N TYR A 96 9.31 -26.85 -9.20
CA TYR A 96 8.40 -27.92 -9.59
C TYR A 96 7.11 -27.96 -8.77
N ALA A 97 7.13 -27.45 -7.55
CA ALA A 97 6.01 -27.50 -6.63
C ALA A 97 5.95 -26.22 -5.77
N PRO A 98 5.59 -25.06 -6.37
CA PRO A 98 5.48 -23.81 -5.65
C PRO A 98 4.36 -23.88 -4.60
N LEU A 99 4.46 -23.04 -3.58
CA LEU A 99 3.52 -23.01 -2.47
C LEU A 99 2.12 -22.52 -2.89
N THR A 100 2.05 -21.61 -3.84
CA THR A 100 0.78 -21.02 -4.33
C THR A 100 0.73 -21.04 -5.84
N ILE A 101 -0.43 -21.37 -6.39
CA ILE A 101 -0.68 -21.43 -7.83
C ILE A 101 -1.81 -20.46 -8.19
N GLY A 102 -1.60 -19.66 -9.23
CA GLY A 102 -2.57 -18.69 -9.72
C GLY A 102 -2.80 -17.54 -8.74
N GLY A 103 -3.94 -16.91 -8.82
CA GLY A 103 -4.32 -15.72 -8.09
C GLY A 103 -4.33 -14.48 -8.97
N TYR A 104 -4.56 -13.31 -8.36
CA TYR A 104 -4.58 -12.04 -9.09
C TYR A 104 -4.46 -10.84 -8.15
N VAL A 105 -4.08 -9.70 -8.74
CA VAL A 105 -4.21 -8.37 -8.13
C VAL A 105 -5.25 -7.59 -8.93
N GLU A 106 -6.31 -7.12 -8.28
CA GLU A 106 -7.40 -6.35 -8.91
C GLU A 106 -7.07 -4.87 -8.93
N LEU A 107 -7.02 -4.28 -10.13
CA LEU A 107 -6.82 -2.84 -10.33
C LEU A 107 -8.12 -2.06 -10.06
N SER A 108 -8.03 -0.75 -9.88
CA SER A 108 -9.19 0.13 -9.65
C SER A 108 -10.18 0.14 -10.83
N SER A 109 -9.70 -0.18 -12.02
CA SER A 109 -10.54 -0.40 -13.22
C SER A 109 -11.37 -1.68 -13.17
N GLY A 110 -11.16 -2.56 -12.19
CA GLY A 110 -11.71 -3.92 -12.15
C GLY A 110 -10.93 -4.94 -12.96
N LYS A 111 -9.87 -4.52 -13.68
CA LYS A 111 -8.97 -5.44 -14.39
C LYS A 111 -8.17 -6.27 -13.39
N LYS A 112 -8.10 -7.57 -13.62
CA LYS A 112 -7.31 -8.50 -12.82
C LYS A 112 -5.99 -8.79 -13.52
N ILE A 113 -4.89 -8.46 -12.87
CA ILE A 113 -3.55 -8.90 -13.27
C ILE A 113 -3.34 -10.26 -12.63
N ARG A 114 -3.35 -11.31 -13.45
CA ARG A 114 -3.22 -12.69 -12.98
C ARG A 114 -1.81 -12.95 -12.47
N LEU A 115 -1.70 -13.80 -11.47
CA LEU A 115 -0.46 -14.35 -10.99
C LEU A 115 -0.28 -15.76 -11.54
N HIS A 116 0.94 -16.09 -11.94
CA HIS A 116 1.28 -17.46 -12.34
C HIS A 116 1.46 -18.34 -11.10
N HIS A 117 2.31 -17.90 -10.16
CA HIS A 117 2.53 -18.57 -8.89
C HIS A 117 3.22 -17.65 -7.87
N ILE A 118 3.23 -18.09 -6.61
CA ILE A 118 4.08 -17.55 -5.56
C ILE A 118 4.89 -18.70 -4.98
N HIS A 119 6.19 -18.49 -4.86
CA HIS A 119 7.08 -19.48 -4.29
C HIS A 119 7.99 -18.88 -3.21
N ILE A 120 8.52 -19.76 -2.37
CA ILE A 120 9.45 -19.43 -1.29
C ILE A 120 10.86 -19.65 -1.78
N GLU A 121 11.78 -18.77 -1.43
CA GLU A 121 13.20 -18.89 -1.70
C GLU A 121 14.08 -18.22 -0.63
N GLU A 122 15.39 -18.44 -0.71
CA GLU A 122 16.37 -17.73 0.11
C GLU A 122 17.03 -16.59 -0.67
N ASP A 123 17.35 -15.49 0.02
CA ASP A 123 18.14 -14.41 -0.58
C ASP A 123 19.62 -14.76 -0.63
N ALA A 124 20.32 -14.17 -1.60
CA ALA A 124 21.78 -14.25 -1.73
C ALA A 124 22.49 -13.24 -0.81
N GLY A 125 23.79 -13.43 -0.59
CA GLY A 125 24.63 -12.45 0.09
C GLY A 125 24.71 -11.12 -0.67
N LYS A 126 25.35 -10.15 -0.06
CA LYS A 126 25.59 -8.83 -0.68
C LYS A 126 27.04 -8.75 -1.17
N LEU A 127 27.22 -8.39 -2.45
CA LEU A 127 28.53 -8.07 -3.00
C LEU A 127 28.84 -6.58 -2.81
N ILE A 128 30.04 -6.27 -2.34
CA ILE A 128 30.55 -4.92 -2.14
C ILE A 128 31.84 -4.78 -2.94
N HIS A 129 31.79 -4.01 -4.01
CA HIS A 129 32.95 -3.73 -4.86
C HIS A 129 33.67 -2.46 -4.35
N SER A 130 34.93 -2.58 -3.98
CA SER A 130 35.73 -1.46 -3.47
C SER A 130 37.19 -1.63 -3.85
N HIS A 131 37.80 -0.61 -4.40
CA HIS A 131 39.24 -0.52 -4.74
C HIS A 131 39.78 -1.70 -5.59
N GLY A 132 38.93 -2.28 -6.44
CA GLY A 132 39.28 -3.42 -7.30
C GLY A 132 39.07 -4.77 -6.67
N ASP A 133 38.70 -4.82 -5.39
CA ASP A 133 38.32 -6.04 -4.67
C ASP A 133 36.79 -6.20 -4.59
N THR A 134 36.36 -7.44 -4.38
CA THR A 134 34.96 -7.78 -4.10
C THR A 134 34.84 -8.43 -2.73
N TYR A 135 34.15 -7.78 -1.82
CA TYR A 135 33.82 -8.30 -0.51
C TYR A 135 32.43 -8.90 -0.52
N VAL A 136 32.23 -9.95 0.29
CA VAL A 136 30.93 -10.62 0.42
C VAL A 136 30.43 -10.48 1.85
N ASP A 137 29.20 -9.97 1.99
CA ASP A 137 28.48 -9.92 3.25
C ASP A 137 27.30 -10.93 3.20
N TYR A 138 27.41 -11.98 3.99
CA TYR A 138 26.41 -13.04 4.08
C TYR A 138 25.31 -12.75 5.11
N ASN A 139 25.23 -11.55 5.70
CA ASN A 139 24.12 -11.19 6.60
C ASN A 139 22.77 -11.35 5.90
N ARG A 140 22.69 -10.95 4.62
CA ARG A 140 21.49 -11.14 3.81
C ARG A 140 21.30 -12.57 3.33
N GLY A 141 22.38 -13.32 3.12
CA GLY A 141 22.33 -14.71 2.63
C GLY A 141 21.43 -15.59 3.51
N GLY A 142 20.37 -16.16 2.93
CA GLY A 142 19.38 -16.95 3.64
C GLY A 142 18.26 -16.15 4.31
N VAL A 143 18.16 -14.83 4.10
CA VAL A 143 16.95 -14.05 4.44
C VAL A 143 15.79 -14.63 3.64
N PRO A 144 14.63 -14.89 4.27
CA PRO A 144 13.51 -15.49 3.57
C PRO A 144 12.90 -14.55 2.55
N LEU A 145 12.68 -15.05 1.35
CA LEU A 145 11.95 -14.37 0.27
C LEU A 145 10.72 -15.14 -0.15
N ILE A 146 9.75 -14.41 -0.67
CA ILE A 146 8.79 -14.93 -1.64
C ILE A 146 9.02 -14.24 -2.97
N GLU A 147 8.92 -15.01 -4.06
CA GLU A 147 8.85 -14.48 -5.40
C GLU A 147 7.42 -14.62 -5.93
N ILE A 148 6.85 -13.51 -6.38
CA ILE A 148 5.52 -13.40 -6.96
C ILE A 148 5.68 -13.15 -8.45
N VAL A 149 5.28 -14.12 -9.26
CA VAL A 149 5.37 -14.06 -10.73
C VAL A 149 4.00 -13.74 -11.30
N SER A 150 3.89 -12.65 -12.06
CA SER A 150 2.64 -12.31 -12.74
C SER A 150 2.58 -12.90 -14.14
N GLU A 151 1.36 -13.05 -14.67
CA GLU A 151 1.13 -13.24 -16.09
C GLU A 151 1.38 -11.91 -16.86
N PRO A 152 1.66 -11.95 -18.17
CA PRO A 152 1.92 -10.75 -18.97
C PRO A 152 0.62 -10.02 -19.34
N ASP A 153 -0.16 -9.62 -18.35
CA ASP A 153 -1.48 -9.01 -18.51
C ASP A 153 -1.45 -7.48 -18.59
N ILE A 154 -0.33 -6.86 -18.24
CA ILE A 154 -0.18 -5.39 -18.20
C ILE A 154 -0.04 -4.86 -19.64
N ARG A 155 -0.80 -3.78 -19.94
CA ARG A 155 -0.86 -3.12 -21.28
C ARG A 155 -0.50 -1.64 -21.22
N TYR A 156 -0.57 -1.03 -20.05
CA TYR A 156 -0.29 0.40 -19.83
C TYR A 156 0.65 0.58 -18.65
N ILE A 157 1.47 1.62 -18.70
CA ILE A 157 2.44 1.92 -17.63
C ILE A 157 1.72 2.27 -16.32
N ASP A 158 0.58 2.95 -16.40
CA ASP A 158 -0.23 3.25 -15.20
C ASP A 158 -0.80 1.99 -14.55
N GLU A 159 -1.14 0.95 -15.32
CA GLU A 159 -1.52 -0.37 -14.77
C GLU A 159 -0.35 -1.03 -14.04
N ALA A 160 0.88 -0.90 -14.58
CA ALA A 160 2.08 -1.41 -13.92
C ALA A 160 2.33 -0.71 -12.59
N ARG A 161 2.21 0.63 -12.57
CA ARG A 161 2.29 1.42 -11.34
C ARG A 161 1.30 0.93 -10.30
N GLU A 162 0.03 0.87 -10.66
CA GLU A 162 -1.04 0.48 -9.75
C GLU A 162 -0.87 -0.97 -9.25
N TYR A 163 -0.42 -1.88 -10.12
CA TYR A 163 -0.13 -3.26 -9.75
C TYR A 163 0.93 -3.34 -8.63
N VAL A 164 2.07 -2.66 -8.81
CA VAL A 164 3.16 -2.67 -7.83
C VAL A 164 2.73 -2.01 -6.52
N GLU A 165 2.04 -0.86 -6.59
CA GLU A 165 1.53 -0.15 -5.41
C GLU A 165 0.53 -1.00 -4.62
N LYS A 166 -0.41 -1.67 -5.29
CA LYS A 166 -1.39 -2.55 -4.65
C LYS A 166 -0.74 -3.80 -4.06
N LEU A 167 0.20 -4.41 -4.77
CA LEU A 167 0.93 -5.56 -4.24
C LEU A 167 1.69 -5.19 -2.96
N GLN A 168 2.43 -4.08 -3.00
CA GLN A 168 3.12 -3.52 -1.83
C GLN A 168 2.16 -3.27 -0.66
N GLN A 169 1.02 -2.63 -0.96
CA GLN A 169 -0.02 -2.35 0.03
C GLN A 169 -0.55 -3.63 0.69
N VAL A 170 -0.91 -4.64 -0.11
CA VAL A 170 -1.45 -5.91 0.40
C VAL A 170 -0.43 -6.62 1.30
N MET A 171 0.84 -6.72 0.89
CA MET A 171 1.89 -7.40 1.67
C MET A 171 2.15 -6.70 3.01
N ARG A 172 2.13 -5.36 3.04
CA ARG A 172 2.19 -4.57 4.29
C ARG A 172 0.95 -4.77 5.15
N TYR A 173 -0.24 -4.80 4.56
CA TYR A 173 -1.50 -5.00 5.29
C TYR A 173 -1.55 -6.32 6.04
N ILE A 174 -1.11 -7.40 5.41
CA ILE A 174 -1.08 -8.72 6.04
C ILE A 174 0.13 -8.91 6.98
N GLY A 175 1.02 -7.90 7.06
CA GLY A 175 2.11 -7.84 8.01
C GLY A 175 3.25 -8.82 7.76
N ILE A 176 3.49 -9.20 6.50
CA ILE A 176 4.56 -10.15 6.15
C ILE A 176 5.86 -9.48 5.71
N SER A 177 5.83 -8.20 5.34
CA SER A 177 6.99 -7.41 4.90
C SER A 177 6.72 -5.92 5.07
N ASP A 178 7.79 -5.12 5.18
CA ASP A 178 7.73 -3.66 5.07
C ASP A 178 7.78 -3.17 3.63
N CYS A 179 8.17 -4.03 2.69
CA CYS A 179 8.20 -3.77 1.24
C CYS A 179 8.89 -2.44 0.88
N ARG A 180 10.07 -2.15 1.42
CA ARG A 180 10.87 -0.95 1.14
C ARG A 180 11.83 -1.19 -0.02
N MET A 181 11.51 -0.64 -1.18
CA MET A 181 12.35 -0.82 -2.38
C MET A 181 13.76 -0.23 -2.21
N GLN A 182 13.89 0.90 -1.50
CA GLN A 182 15.18 1.56 -1.26
C GLN A 182 16.11 0.73 -0.36
N GLU A 183 15.56 -0.05 0.55
CA GLU A 183 16.29 -0.94 1.44
C GLU A 183 16.47 -2.35 0.84
N GLY A 184 15.77 -2.62 -0.27
CA GLY A 184 15.85 -3.89 -1.01
C GLY A 184 14.92 -4.98 -0.49
N SER A 185 14.05 -4.68 0.50
CA SER A 185 13.06 -5.65 0.98
C SER A 185 11.89 -5.90 0.01
N MET A 186 11.78 -5.08 -1.05
CA MET A 186 10.97 -5.36 -2.23
C MET A 186 11.77 -5.02 -3.49
N ARG A 187 11.86 -5.96 -4.42
CA ARG A 187 12.55 -5.82 -5.71
C ARG A 187 11.62 -6.28 -6.81
N CYS A 188 11.61 -5.55 -7.92
CA CYS A 188 10.77 -5.88 -9.07
C CYS A 188 11.64 -5.97 -10.32
N ASP A 189 11.56 -7.09 -11.01
CA ASP A 189 12.07 -7.28 -12.34
C ASP A 189 10.89 -7.23 -13.33
N VAL A 190 11.08 -6.56 -14.46
CA VAL A 190 10.03 -6.36 -15.46
C VAL A 190 10.36 -7.13 -16.72
N ASN A 191 9.47 -8.02 -17.12
CA ASN A 191 9.48 -8.66 -18.42
C ASN A 191 8.60 -7.84 -19.37
N ILE A 192 9.18 -7.27 -20.44
CA ILE A 192 8.50 -6.35 -21.35
C ILE A 192 8.70 -6.77 -22.81
N SER A 193 7.66 -6.65 -23.60
CA SER A 193 7.70 -6.78 -25.05
C SER A 193 6.69 -5.84 -25.72
N VAL A 194 6.83 -5.63 -27.02
CA VAL A 194 5.85 -4.89 -27.82
C VAL A 194 5.28 -5.80 -28.90
N ARG A 195 4.01 -5.59 -29.24
CA ARG A 195 3.35 -6.26 -30.36
C ARG A 195 2.45 -5.29 -31.13
N PRO A 196 2.16 -5.53 -32.41
CA PRO A 196 1.15 -4.76 -33.13
C PRO A 196 -0.19 -4.80 -32.38
N GLU A 197 -0.87 -3.66 -32.28
CA GLU A 197 -2.17 -3.56 -31.62
C GLU A 197 -3.17 -4.56 -32.22
N GLY A 198 -3.83 -5.35 -31.36
CA GLY A 198 -4.76 -6.41 -31.77
C GLY A 198 -4.12 -7.76 -32.19
N SER A 199 -2.80 -7.88 -32.13
CA SER A 199 -2.12 -9.17 -32.37
C SER A 199 -2.22 -10.07 -31.13
N GLU A 200 -2.53 -11.36 -31.31
CA GLU A 200 -2.45 -12.35 -30.25
C GLU A 200 -1.01 -12.83 -29.98
N LYS A 201 -0.15 -12.73 -30.98
CA LYS A 201 1.24 -13.21 -30.90
C LYS A 201 2.07 -12.23 -30.07
N LEU A 202 2.68 -12.73 -28.99
CA LEU A 202 3.62 -11.96 -28.18
C LEU A 202 4.89 -11.60 -28.96
N GLY A 203 5.44 -10.44 -28.67
CA GLY A 203 6.76 -10.01 -29.14
C GLY A 203 7.90 -10.71 -28.42
N THR A 204 9.13 -10.41 -28.83
CA THR A 204 10.33 -10.86 -28.11
C THR A 204 10.46 -10.08 -26.82
N ARG A 205 10.57 -10.78 -25.70
CA ARG A 205 10.65 -10.16 -24.36
C ARG A 205 12.08 -9.77 -24.02
N THR A 206 12.23 -8.64 -23.33
CA THR A 206 13.43 -8.27 -22.56
C THR A 206 13.08 -8.23 -21.08
N GLU A 207 14.05 -8.49 -20.23
CA GLU A 207 13.95 -8.43 -18.78
C GLU A 207 14.71 -7.21 -18.27
N ILE A 208 14.05 -6.32 -17.50
CA ILE A 208 14.70 -5.13 -16.94
C ILE A 208 14.91 -5.34 -15.44
N LYS A 209 16.14 -5.10 -14.98
CA LYS A 209 16.56 -5.24 -13.57
C LYS A 209 17.13 -3.94 -13.02
N ASN A 210 17.36 -3.91 -11.71
CA ASN A 210 18.03 -2.82 -11.00
C ASN A 210 17.20 -1.53 -10.84
N MET A 211 15.92 -1.67 -10.59
CA MET A 211 15.02 -0.54 -10.34
C MET A 211 14.68 -0.45 -8.84
N ASN A 212 15.07 0.66 -8.20
CA ASN A 212 14.99 0.85 -6.74
C ASN A 212 13.76 1.62 -6.28
N SER A 213 12.87 1.99 -7.21
CA SER A 213 11.64 2.71 -6.90
C SER A 213 10.59 2.48 -7.97
N ILE A 214 9.32 2.68 -7.62
CA ILE A 214 8.21 2.59 -8.58
C ILE A 214 8.40 3.61 -9.72
N SER A 215 8.92 4.81 -9.41
CA SER A 215 9.24 5.81 -10.44
C SER A 215 10.27 5.30 -11.45
N ASN A 216 11.31 4.61 -10.98
CA ASN A 216 12.34 4.05 -11.84
C ASN A 216 11.81 2.90 -12.69
N ILE A 217 10.89 2.08 -12.14
CA ILE A 217 10.20 1.03 -12.92
C ILE A 217 9.44 1.68 -14.08
N MET A 218 8.65 2.73 -13.82
CA MET A 218 7.87 3.40 -14.87
C MET A 218 8.75 3.97 -15.97
N LYS A 219 9.82 4.71 -15.59
CA LYS A 219 10.76 5.30 -16.55
C LYS A 219 11.50 4.23 -17.38
N ALA A 220 11.92 3.14 -16.72
CA ALA A 220 12.57 2.02 -17.40
C ALA A 220 11.65 1.35 -18.44
N MET A 221 10.37 1.17 -18.08
CA MET A 221 9.36 0.61 -18.97
C MET A 221 9.07 1.55 -20.16
N GLU A 222 8.94 2.87 -19.91
CA GLU A 222 8.76 3.88 -20.98
C GLU A 222 9.91 3.84 -21.97
N TYR A 223 11.14 3.95 -21.47
CA TYR A 223 12.34 3.92 -22.30
C TYR A 223 12.44 2.64 -23.13
N GLU A 224 12.23 1.49 -22.50
CA GLU A 224 12.36 0.21 -23.20
C GLU A 224 11.23 -0.01 -24.21
N TYR A 225 10.02 0.44 -23.92
CA TYR A 225 8.90 0.43 -24.86
C TYR A 225 9.25 1.24 -26.12
N GLU A 226 9.71 2.48 -25.95
CA GLU A 226 10.11 3.36 -27.06
C GLU A 226 11.27 2.75 -27.86
N ARG A 227 12.30 2.22 -27.17
CA ARG A 227 13.46 1.57 -27.80
C ARG A 227 13.04 0.39 -28.67
N GLN A 228 12.14 -0.48 -28.19
CA GLN A 228 11.67 -1.64 -28.95
C GLN A 228 10.84 -1.22 -30.17
N VAL A 229 9.96 -0.24 -30.02
CA VAL A 229 9.15 0.31 -31.13
C VAL A 229 10.05 0.90 -32.20
N ASP A 230 10.98 1.79 -31.82
CA ASP A 230 11.92 2.42 -32.74
C ASP A 230 12.77 1.39 -33.50
N LEU A 231 13.27 0.39 -32.78
CA LEU A 231 14.05 -0.68 -33.36
C LEU A 231 13.25 -1.45 -34.46
N ILE A 232 12.01 -1.80 -34.18
CA ILE A 232 11.15 -2.55 -35.08
C ILE A 232 10.75 -1.69 -36.31
N GLU A 233 10.40 -0.41 -36.09
CA GLU A 233 10.02 0.52 -37.18
C GLU A 233 11.19 0.81 -38.12
N ASN A 234 12.42 0.76 -37.63
CA ASN A 234 13.63 0.86 -38.42
C ASN A 234 14.08 -0.49 -39.07
N GLY A 235 13.24 -1.53 -38.99
CA GLY A 235 13.51 -2.83 -39.62
C GLY A 235 14.44 -3.75 -38.83
N GLY A 236 14.79 -3.39 -37.60
CA GLY A 236 15.56 -4.21 -36.68
C GLY A 236 14.71 -5.30 -36.00
N LYS A 237 15.35 -6.09 -35.12
CA LYS A 237 14.70 -7.15 -34.36
C LYS A 237 15.10 -7.04 -32.90
N VAL A 238 14.11 -7.12 -32.01
CA VAL A 238 14.37 -7.22 -30.58
C VAL A 238 15.01 -8.57 -30.27
N VAL A 239 16.08 -8.55 -29.48
CA VAL A 239 16.78 -9.75 -29.00
C VAL A 239 16.34 -10.01 -27.57
N GLN A 240 16.15 -11.27 -27.20
CA GLN A 240 15.85 -11.65 -25.83
C GLN A 240 17.11 -11.52 -24.98
N GLU A 241 17.09 -10.55 -24.05
CA GLU A 241 18.22 -10.19 -23.22
C GLU A 241 17.76 -9.68 -21.84
N THR A 242 18.69 -9.68 -20.88
CA THR A 242 18.52 -9.01 -19.59
C THR A 242 19.19 -7.64 -19.64
N LEU A 243 18.44 -6.62 -19.30
CA LEU A 243 18.83 -5.21 -19.30
C LEU A 243 18.99 -4.69 -17.88
N ARG A 244 19.98 -3.83 -17.68
CA ARG A 244 20.15 -3.06 -16.46
C ARG A 244 19.64 -1.63 -16.68
N TYR A 245 18.77 -1.17 -15.80
CA TYR A 245 18.38 0.24 -15.76
C TYR A 245 19.43 1.07 -15.03
N ASP A 246 19.77 2.23 -15.60
CA ASP A 246 20.66 3.24 -15.04
C ASP A 246 19.83 4.48 -14.69
N ASP A 247 19.69 4.77 -13.39
CA ASP A 247 18.90 5.89 -12.87
C ASP A 247 19.52 7.26 -13.22
N ALA A 248 20.85 7.34 -13.38
CA ALA A 248 21.53 8.59 -13.70
C ALA A 248 21.26 9.05 -15.12
N THR A 249 21.15 8.11 -16.06
CA THR A 249 20.91 8.38 -17.49
C THR A 249 19.47 8.15 -17.91
N ASN A 250 18.66 7.49 -17.07
CA ASN A 250 17.32 6.99 -17.39
C ASN A 250 17.28 6.10 -18.64
N THR A 251 18.28 5.25 -18.82
CA THR A 251 18.42 4.33 -19.98
C THR A 251 18.58 2.89 -19.52
N THR A 252 18.35 1.97 -20.43
CA THR A 252 18.67 0.55 -20.23
C THR A 252 19.92 0.17 -21.02
N SER A 253 20.72 -0.76 -20.46
CA SER A 253 21.89 -1.32 -21.12
C SER A 253 21.90 -2.85 -21.00
N SER A 254 22.40 -3.54 -22.03
CA SER A 254 22.47 -5.01 -22.02
C SER A 254 23.46 -5.50 -20.95
N MET A 255 23.02 -6.46 -20.14
CA MET A 255 23.89 -7.18 -19.17
C MET A 255 24.40 -8.48 -19.75
N ARG A 256 23.51 -9.27 -20.36
CA ARG A 256 23.82 -10.55 -20.97
C ARG A 256 22.79 -10.92 -22.04
N SER A 257 23.22 -11.64 -23.04
CA SER A 257 22.34 -12.20 -24.07
C SER A 257 21.80 -13.58 -23.65
N LYS A 258 20.84 -14.10 -24.43
CA LYS A 258 20.28 -15.44 -24.23
C LYS A 258 21.32 -16.56 -24.40
N GLU A 259 22.39 -16.33 -25.18
CA GLU A 259 23.47 -17.30 -25.39
C GLU A 259 24.26 -17.59 -24.10
N ASP A 260 24.21 -16.65 -23.14
CA ASP A 260 24.83 -16.80 -21.81
C ASP A 260 23.85 -17.35 -20.74
N ALA A 261 22.65 -17.81 -21.16
CA ALA A 261 21.65 -18.34 -20.22
C ALA A 261 22.18 -19.61 -19.55
N HIS A 262 22.35 -19.56 -18.24
CA HIS A 262 22.79 -20.73 -17.47
C HIS A 262 21.70 -21.79 -17.41
N ASP A 263 22.05 -23.04 -17.68
CA ASP A 263 21.25 -24.18 -17.27
C ASP A 263 21.44 -24.37 -15.75
N TYR A 264 20.43 -23.98 -14.97
CA TYR A 264 20.46 -24.04 -13.52
C TYR A 264 20.36 -25.47 -12.97
N ARG A 265 20.17 -26.49 -13.79
CA ARG A 265 20.13 -27.91 -13.40
C ARG A 265 19.29 -28.13 -12.15
N TYR A 266 18.07 -27.64 -12.17
CA TYR A 266 17.18 -27.78 -11.02
C TYR A 266 16.94 -29.25 -10.64
N PHE A 267 16.99 -29.52 -9.36
CA PHE A 267 16.55 -30.78 -8.78
C PHE A 267 16.02 -30.53 -7.36
N ARG A 268 15.21 -31.46 -6.84
CA ARG A 268 14.67 -31.36 -5.49
C ARG A 268 15.77 -31.39 -4.45
N ASP A 269 15.64 -30.49 -3.44
CA ASP A 269 16.58 -30.49 -2.31
C ASP A 269 16.38 -31.77 -1.49
N PRO A 270 17.44 -32.60 -1.31
CA PRO A 270 17.33 -33.86 -0.58
C PRO A 270 17.31 -33.68 0.93
N ASP A 271 17.76 -32.53 1.44
CA ASP A 271 17.95 -32.28 2.87
C ASP A 271 16.69 -31.62 3.48
N LEU A 272 15.76 -31.14 2.66
CA LEU A 272 14.52 -30.51 3.11
C LEU A 272 13.33 -31.44 2.94
N VAL A 273 12.53 -31.52 4.01
CA VAL A 273 11.31 -32.31 4.01
C VAL A 273 10.24 -31.67 3.12
N THR A 274 9.30 -32.49 2.66
CA THR A 274 8.12 -32.03 1.95
C THR A 274 7.30 -31.11 2.85
N ILE A 275 6.86 -29.98 2.31
CA ILE A 275 5.94 -29.06 2.97
C ILE A 275 4.52 -29.61 2.72
N CYS A 276 3.89 -30.07 3.78
CA CYS A 276 2.50 -30.51 3.73
C CYS A 276 1.65 -29.46 4.45
N VAL A 277 0.62 -28.96 3.77
CA VAL A 277 -0.30 -27.95 4.30
C VAL A 277 -1.71 -28.55 4.21
N THR A 278 -2.40 -28.66 5.34
CA THR A 278 -3.78 -29.17 5.37
C THR A 278 -4.78 -28.03 5.10
N ASP A 279 -5.99 -28.39 4.71
CA ASP A 279 -7.05 -27.40 4.48
C ASP A 279 -7.44 -26.71 5.80
N GLU A 280 -7.35 -27.41 6.93
CA GLU A 280 -7.58 -26.86 8.27
C GLU A 280 -6.53 -25.81 8.62
N GLU A 281 -5.23 -26.05 8.34
CA GLU A 281 -4.17 -25.07 8.55
C GLU A 281 -4.36 -23.84 7.66
N VAL A 282 -4.82 -24.02 6.41
CA VAL A 282 -5.14 -22.91 5.51
C VAL A 282 -6.27 -22.05 6.07
N GLU A 283 -7.36 -22.65 6.55
CA GLU A 283 -8.49 -21.90 7.12
C GLU A 283 -8.11 -21.24 8.46
N GLU A 284 -7.27 -21.86 9.29
CA GLU A 284 -6.71 -21.22 10.48
C GLU A 284 -5.92 -19.97 10.13
N ILE A 285 -4.98 -20.05 9.18
CA ILE A 285 -4.19 -18.92 8.73
C ILE A 285 -5.07 -17.83 8.11
N LYS A 286 -6.05 -18.21 7.30
CA LYS A 286 -7.02 -17.31 6.68
C LYS A 286 -7.82 -16.52 7.72
N SER A 287 -8.20 -17.15 8.84
CA SER A 287 -8.89 -16.47 9.93
C SER A 287 -8.06 -15.39 10.62
N THR A 288 -6.73 -15.41 10.47
CA THR A 288 -5.80 -14.39 11.00
C THR A 288 -5.59 -13.21 10.07
N LEU A 289 -6.06 -13.31 8.81
CA LEU A 289 -5.91 -12.21 7.86
C LEU A 289 -6.82 -11.04 8.23
N PRO A 290 -6.31 -9.79 8.17
CA PRO A 290 -7.18 -8.63 8.28
C PRO A 290 -8.08 -8.52 7.04
N GLU A 291 -9.16 -7.75 7.15
CA GLU A 291 -9.91 -7.32 5.97
C GLU A 291 -8.96 -6.55 5.02
N LEU A 292 -8.91 -6.96 3.76
CA LEU A 292 -7.96 -6.41 2.80
C LEU A 292 -8.32 -4.98 2.36
N PRO A 293 -7.34 -4.18 1.93
CA PRO A 293 -7.56 -2.78 1.58
C PRO A 293 -8.63 -2.57 0.50
N THR A 294 -8.73 -3.45 -0.49
CA THR A 294 -9.75 -3.37 -1.55
C THR A 294 -11.16 -3.61 -1.00
N GLU A 295 -11.31 -4.52 -0.05
CA GLU A 295 -12.60 -4.82 0.59
C GLU A 295 -13.03 -3.67 1.49
N LYS A 296 -12.10 -3.14 2.32
CA LYS A 296 -12.33 -1.95 3.13
C LYS A 296 -12.71 -0.73 2.28
N TYR A 297 -12.01 -0.51 1.17
CA TYR A 297 -12.33 0.58 0.25
C TYR A 297 -13.76 0.47 -0.27
N LYS A 298 -14.13 -0.71 -0.78
CA LYS A 298 -15.50 -0.96 -1.27
C LYS A 298 -16.55 -0.71 -0.16
N ARG A 299 -16.29 -1.18 1.05
CA ARG A 299 -17.16 -0.99 2.22
C ARG A 299 -17.28 0.49 2.62
N TYR A 300 -16.16 1.23 2.68
CA TYR A 300 -16.17 2.64 3.04
C TYR A 300 -16.96 3.51 2.06
N VAL A 301 -16.86 3.22 0.76
CA VAL A 301 -17.61 3.93 -0.26
C VAL A 301 -19.10 3.54 -0.25
N SER A 302 -19.39 2.23 -0.27
CA SER A 302 -20.77 1.74 -0.46
C SER A 302 -21.64 1.83 0.80
N GLU A 303 -21.08 1.53 1.98
CA GLU A 303 -21.86 1.46 3.22
C GLU A 303 -21.78 2.74 4.04
N TYR A 304 -20.61 3.40 4.07
CA TYR A 304 -20.37 4.57 4.90
C TYR A 304 -20.47 5.89 4.15
N GLY A 305 -20.64 5.86 2.81
CA GLY A 305 -20.76 7.07 1.98
C GLY A 305 -19.52 7.97 2.02
N VAL A 306 -18.34 7.38 2.29
CA VAL A 306 -17.06 8.09 2.24
C VAL A 306 -16.72 8.35 0.76
N PRO A 307 -16.30 9.57 0.37
CA PRO A 307 -15.87 9.84 -0.99
C PRO A 307 -14.71 8.91 -1.42
N GLU A 308 -14.69 8.50 -2.67
CA GLU A 308 -13.70 7.55 -3.20
C GLU A 308 -12.25 7.96 -2.90
N LYS A 309 -11.90 9.24 -3.10
CA LYS A 309 -10.56 9.77 -2.79
C LYS A 309 -10.21 9.65 -1.31
N ASP A 310 -11.18 9.92 -0.43
CA ASP A 310 -10.99 9.82 1.01
C ASP A 310 -10.85 8.35 1.44
N ALA A 311 -11.65 7.47 0.86
CA ALA A 311 -11.57 6.03 1.09
C ALA A 311 -10.21 5.45 0.66
N GLN A 312 -9.64 5.90 -0.47
CA GLN A 312 -8.28 5.54 -0.89
C GLN A 312 -7.23 5.95 0.13
N LEU A 313 -7.32 7.18 0.66
CA LEU A 313 -6.40 7.67 1.68
C LEU A 313 -6.52 6.90 3.00
N LEU A 314 -7.74 6.63 3.45
CA LEU A 314 -8.01 5.88 4.69
C LEU A 314 -7.57 4.42 4.63
N THR A 315 -7.61 3.81 3.44
CA THR A 315 -7.21 2.41 3.25
C THR A 315 -5.76 2.23 2.84
N LYS A 316 -5.01 3.32 2.61
CA LYS A 316 -3.62 3.25 2.16
C LYS A 316 -2.72 2.50 3.14
N TYR A 317 -2.88 2.74 4.44
CA TYR A 317 -2.14 2.07 5.51
C TYR A 317 -3.08 1.37 6.49
N ARG A 318 -2.67 0.21 6.96
CA ARG A 318 -3.45 -0.62 7.88
C ARG A 318 -3.80 0.14 9.16
N ASN A 319 -2.83 0.79 9.79
CA ASN A 319 -3.03 1.53 11.05
C ASN A 319 -4.12 2.60 10.93
N ILE A 320 -4.15 3.33 9.81
CA ILE A 320 -5.17 4.36 9.54
C ILE A 320 -6.55 3.73 9.41
N SER A 321 -6.66 2.63 8.64
CA SER A 321 -7.95 1.97 8.43
C SER A 321 -8.49 1.33 9.70
N GLU A 322 -7.63 0.70 10.51
CA GLU A 322 -8.03 0.13 11.80
C GLU A 322 -8.43 1.21 12.80
N TYR A 323 -7.74 2.36 12.79
CA TYR A 323 -8.13 3.52 13.58
C TYR A 323 -9.50 4.05 13.15
N PHE A 324 -9.71 4.21 11.84
CA PHE A 324 -10.99 4.67 11.30
C PHE A 324 -12.13 3.72 11.66
N ASP A 325 -11.96 2.41 11.45
CA ASP A 325 -12.97 1.41 11.78
C ASP A 325 -13.40 1.48 13.26
N LYS A 326 -12.46 1.67 14.19
CA LYS A 326 -12.75 1.86 15.61
C LYS A 326 -13.43 3.20 15.89
N ALA A 327 -12.95 4.27 15.26
CA ALA A 327 -13.49 5.62 15.48
C ALA A 327 -14.93 5.79 15.01
N ILE A 328 -15.39 4.98 14.04
CA ILE A 328 -16.76 5.08 13.50
C ILE A 328 -17.76 4.15 14.19
N THR A 329 -17.37 3.41 15.22
CA THR A 329 -18.26 2.48 15.93
C THR A 329 -19.53 3.21 16.40
N ASP A 330 -20.70 2.71 15.98
CA ASP A 330 -22.03 3.27 16.29
C ASP A 330 -22.28 4.72 15.81
N LEU A 331 -21.45 5.26 14.89
CA LEU A 331 -21.72 6.56 14.27
C LEU A 331 -22.74 6.43 13.14
N LYS A 332 -23.68 7.36 13.08
CA LYS A 332 -24.65 7.48 11.99
C LYS A 332 -24.03 8.12 10.74
N LYS A 333 -22.98 8.93 10.91
CA LYS A 333 -22.29 9.68 9.85
C LYS A 333 -20.77 9.45 9.89
N PRO A 334 -20.29 8.25 9.49
CA PRO A 334 -18.85 7.90 9.48
C PRO A 334 -17.97 8.91 8.73
N LYS A 335 -18.53 9.59 7.71
CA LYS A 335 -17.85 10.66 6.96
C LYS A 335 -17.31 11.78 7.86
N THR A 336 -17.90 12.05 9.03
CA THR A 336 -17.40 13.06 9.96
C THR A 336 -16.00 12.68 10.49
N ALA A 337 -15.82 11.42 10.89
CA ALA A 337 -14.51 10.91 11.32
C ALA A 337 -13.49 10.90 10.18
N SER A 338 -13.88 10.51 8.97
CA SER A 338 -13.05 10.60 7.76
C SER A 338 -12.50 12.01 7.57
N ASN A 339 -13.37 13.03 7.61
CA ASN A 339 -12.97 14.42 7.45
C ASN A 339 -11.96 14.88 8.52
N PHE A 340 -12.07 14.39 9.76
CA PHE A 340 -11.14 14.73 10.84
C PHE A 340 -9.78 14.04 10.66
N ILE A 341 -9.76 12.77 10.29
CA ILE A 341 -8.52 12.04 10.04
C ILE A 341 -7.75 12.70 8.90
N ILE A 342 -8.41 12.92 7.76
CA ILE A 342 -7.76 13.48 6.56
C ILE A 342 -7.43 14.97 6.76
N GLY A 343 -8.33 15.75 7.36
CA GLY A 343 -8.17 17.19 7.48
C GLY A 343 -7.24 17.63 8.62
N GLN A 344 -7.32 17.03 9.80
CA GLN A 344 -6.57 17.43 10.98
C GLN A 344 -5.37 16.51 11.25
N MET A 345 -5.57 15.16 11.26
CA MET A 345 -4.48 14.25 11.60
C MET A 345 -3.42 14.21 10.51
N PHE A 346 -3.79 14.13 9.23
CA PHE A 346 -2.82 14.16 8.13
C PHE A 346 -2.04 15.47 8.01
N ARG A 347 -2.55 16.57 8.57
CA ARG A 347 -1.83 17.83 8.62
C ARG A 347 -0.60 17.78 9.54
N ILE A 348 -0.63 16.97 10.60
CA ILE A 348 0.50 16.77 11.51
C ILE A 348 1.39 15.61 11.08
N LEU A 349 0.87 14.65 10.33
CA LEU A 349 1.60 13.51 9.77
C LEU A 349 2.09 13.89 8.36
N GLN A 350 3.28 14.53 8.30
CA GLN A 350 3.74 15.16 7.06
C GLN A 350 4.38 14.18 6.07
N THR A 351 5.04 13.15 6.57
CA THR A 351 5.70 12.14 5.75
C THR A 351 4.84 10.89 5.55
N GLU A 352 5.19 10.07 4.58
CA GLU A 352 4.51 8.79 4.39
C GLU A 352 4.82 7.81 5.54
N GLU A 353 6.03 7.89 6.11
CA GLU A 353 6.43 7.12 7.29
C GLU A 353 5.59 7.50 8.52
N ASP A 354 5.33 8.80 8.73
CA ASP A 354 4.46 9.26 9.82
C ASP A 354 3.03 8.72 9.66
N LYS A 355 2.50 8.71 8.42
CA LYS A 355 1.17 8.16 8.12
C LYS A 355 1.12 6.65 8.29
N GLU A 356 2.18 5.95 7.90
CA GLU A 356 2.27 4.49 8.09
C GLU A 356 2.33 4.12 9.58
N ALA A 357 3.14 4.84 10.36
CA ALA A 357 3.22 4.66 11.81
C ALA A 357 1.91 5.06 12.50
N PHE A 358 1.27 6.12 12.01
CA PHE A 358 0.04 6.72 12.53
C PHE A 358 0.08 6.93 14.05
N ASP A 359 1.20 7.47 14.53
CA ASP A 359 1.40 7.77 15.95
C ASP A 359 0.70 9.09 16.32
N VAL A 360 -0.57 9.02 16.66
CA VAL A 360 -1.40 10.15 17.10
C VAL A 360 -1.80 9.96 18.56
N LYS A 361 -1.73 11.04 19.36
CA LYS A 361 -2.06 10.98 20.79
C LYS A 361 -3.54 10.76 21.08
N THR A 362 -4.42 11.16 20.14
CA THR A 362 -5.87 10.99 20.27
C THR A 362 -6.25 9.55 19.93
N THR A 363 -6.95 8.87 20.82
CA THR A 363 -7.41 7.49 20.55
C THR A 363 -8.64 7.45 19.62
N PRO A 364 -8.92 6.32 18.96
CA PRO A 364 -10.13 6.17 18.16
C PRO A 364 -11.41 6.44 18.95
N GLU A 365 -11.47 6.01 20.21
CA GLU A 365 -12.62 6.19 21.09
C GLU A 365 -12.84 7.66 21.42
N GLN A 366 -11.78 8.44 21.65
CA GLN A 366 -11.85 9.88 21.86
C GLN A 366 -12.35 10.62 20.61
N LEU A 367 -11.91 10.21 19.41
CA LEU A 367 -12.44 10.77 18.16
C LEU A 367 -13.92 10.40 17.99
N ASN A 368 -14.30 9.16 18.29
CA ASN A 368 -15.67 8.69 18.25
C ASN A 368 -16.58 9.54 19.14
N GLU A 369 -16.16 9.81 20.39
CA GLU A 369 -16.90 10.65 21.34
C GLU A 369 -17.13 12.06 20.78
N LEU A 370 -16.08 12.68 20.23
CA LEU A 370 -16.20 14.00 19.60
C LEU A 370 -17.18 13.98 18.40
N CYS A 371 -17.13 12.93 17.56
CA CYS A 371 -18.06 12.77 16.44
C CYS A 371 -19.51 12.59 16.92
N LYS A 372 -19.74 11.83 18.01
CA LYS A 372 -21.06 11.66 18.61
C LYS A 372 -21.65 13.00 19.12
N LEU A 373 -20.83 13.87 19.69
CA LEU A 373 -21.26 15.21 20.11
C LEU A 373 -21.70 16.07 18.94
N ILE A 374 -21.02 15.94 17.77
CA ILE A 374 -21.40 16.63 16.54
C ILE A 374 -22.72 16.06 15.99
N GLU A 375 -22.85 14.75 15.92
CA GLU A 375 -24.06 14.08 15.43
C GLU A 375 -25.30 14.40 16.28
N GLY A 376 -25.09 14.55 17.59
CA GLY A 376 -26.12 14.96 18.55
C GLY A 376 -26.43 16.46 18.51
N GLY A 377 -25.78 17.25 17.65
CA GLY A 377 -25.98 18.70 17.56
C GLY A 377 -25.44 19.50 18.76
N LYS A 378 -24.72 18.82 19.68
CA LYS A 378 -24.19 19.45 20.89
C LYS A 378 -22.93 20.29 20.63
N VAL A 379 -22.21 20.01 19.57
CA VAL A 379 -20.96 20.69 19.21
C VAL A 379 -20.94 21.03 17.75
N GLN A 380 -20.58 22.28 17.43
CA GLN A 380 -20.45 22.75 16.05
C GLN A 380 -19.10 22.34 15.45
N ASN A 381 -19.06 22.14 14.14
CA ASN A 381 -17.86 21.69 13.41
C ASN A 381 -16.61 22.53 13.68
N ASN A 382 -16.73 23.85 13.81
CA ASN A 382 -15.58 24.73 14.05
C ASN A 382 -14.99 24.53 15.44
N LEU A 383 -15.85 24.39 16.47
CA LEU A 383 -15.42 24.08 17.81
C LEU A 383 -14.81 22.68 17.88
N ALA A 384 -15.42 21.70 17.21
CA ALA A 384 -14.90 20.34 17.16
C ALA A 384 -13.50 20.28 16.54
N LYS A 385 -13.24 21.03 15.43
CA LYS A 385 -11.91 21.11 14.82
C LYS A 385 -10.86 21.66 15.78
N SER A 386 -11.16 22.80 16.43
CA SER A 386 -10.22 23.39 17.40
C SER A 386 -10.04 22.53 18.65
N THR A 387 -11.05 21.77 19.04
CA THR A 387 -10.97 20.80 20.14
C THR A 387 -10.09 19.63 19.73
N LEU A 388 -10.29 19.08 18.53
CA LEU A 388 -9.44 17.99 18.05
C LEU A 388 -7.96 18.40 17.95
N ASP A 389 -7.66 19.63 17.47
CA ASP A 389 -6.28 20.13 17.46
C ASP A 389 -5.64 20.09 18.86
N LYS A 390 -6.38 20.50 19.90
CA LYS A 390 -5.91 20.42 21.29
C LYS A 390 -5.78 18.97 21.80
N MET A 391 -6.71 18.10 21.42
CA MET A 391 -6.64 16.67 21.74
C MET A 391 -5.40 16.02 21.12
N LEU A 392 -5.08 16.34 19.87
CA LEU A 392 -3.90 15.83 19.15
C LEU A 392 -2.59 16.29 19.81
N GLU A 393 -2.55 17.51 20.36
CA GLU A 393 -1.38 18.02 21.08
C GLU A 393 -1.21 17.35 22.46
N SER A 394 -2.30 17.19 23.21
CA SER A 394 -2.27 16.81 24.63
C SER A 394 -2.56 15.33 24.92
N GLY A 395 -3.31 14.64 24.03
CA GLY A 395 -3.84 13.29 24.26
C GLY A 395 -5.05 13.23 25.19
N LYS A 396 -5.58 14.39 25.64
CA LYS A 396 -6.72 14.44 26.57
C LYS A 396 -8.05 14.32 25.82
N PRO A 397 -9.12 13.83 26.48
CA PRO A 397 -10.45 13.68 25.87
C PRO A 397 -11.10 15.04 25.58
N CYS A 398 -12.09 15.06 24.70
CA CYS A 398 -12.80 16.28 24.28
C CYS A 398 -13.52 16.98 25.44
N THR A 399 -13.93 16.27 26.48
CA THR A 399 -14.57 16.78 27.69
C THR A 399 -13.73 17.78 28.50
N GLU A 400 -12.39 17.75 28.34
CA GLU A 400 -11.47 18.71 28.93
C GLU A 400 -11.51 20.09 28.25
N TYR A 401 -12.04 20.16 27.02
CA TYR A 401 -12.00 21.34 26.14
C TYR A 401 -13.38 21.88 25.76
N ILE A 402 -14.43 21.10 25.99
CA ILE A 402 -15.81 21.45 25.70
C ILE A 402 -16.54 21.58 27.02
N SER A 403 -16.97 22.79 27.37
CA SER A 403 -17.75 23.06 28.60
C SER A 403 -19.22 22.66 28.43
N GLU A 404 -19.93 22.51 29.54
CA GLU A 404 -21.38 22.32 29.52
C GLU A 404 -22.12 23.47 28.83
N GLU A 405 -21.60 24.69 28.93
CA GLU A 405 -22.12 25.89 28.26
C GLU A 405 -21.94 25.82 26.73
N ASP A 406 -20.89 25.15 26.27
CA ASP A 406 -20.67 24.92 24.84
C ASP A 406 -21.61 23.85 24.28
N MET A 407 -22.03 22.90 25.12
CA MET A 407 -22.97 21.82 24.78
C MET A 407 -24.44 22.22 24.94
N ALA A 408 -24.75 23.23 25.76
CA ALA A 408 -26.12 23.65 26.05
C ALA A 408 -26.85 24.26 24.86
N GLY A 409 -26.14 24.56 23.75
CA GLY A 409 -26.70 25.26 22.62
C GLY A 409 -27.06 26.74 22.95
N LEU A 410 -27.37 27.53 21.94
CA LEU A 410 -27.93 28.84 22.17
C LEU A 410 -29.44 28.70 22.41
N ASP A 411 -29.97 29.45 23.38
CA ASP A 411 -31.41 29.53 23.60
C ASP A 411 -32.10 29.94 22.28
N ASP A 412 -33.14 29.24 21.89
CA ASP A 412 -33.89 29.51 20.68
C ASP A 412 -34.35 30.95 20.60
N SER A 413 -34.72 31.55 21.74
CA SER A 413 -35.12 32.97 21.82
C SER A 413 -33.95 33.91 21.52
N PHE A 414 -32.74 33.59 21.96
CA PHE A 414 -31.53 34.35 21.65
C PHE A 414 -31.16 34.27 20.15
N VAL A 415 -31.30 33.08 19.56
CA VAL A 415 -31.07 32.91 18.09
C VAL A 415 -32.10 33.70 17.30
N ASP A 416 -33.37 33.69 17.71
CA ASP A 416 -34.45 34.46 17.08
C ASP A 416 -34.21 35.98 17.14
N ASP A 417 -33.72 36.47 18.31
CA ASP A 417 -33.34 37.87 18.45
C ASP A 417 -32.15 38.25 17.58
N LEU A 418 -31.14 37.40 17.48
CA LEU A 418 -30.01 37.61 16.57
C LEU A 418 -30.45 37.58 15.09
N CYS A 419 -31.42 36.75 14.72
CA CYS A 419 -31.98 36.71 13.37
C CYS A 419 -32.75 38.03 13.04
N ARG A 420 -33.54 38.56 13.99
CA ARG A 420 -34.20 39.85 13.85
C ARG A 420 -33.19 40.99 13.67
N GLN A 421 -32.19 41.07 14.54
CA GLN A 421 -31.09 42.04 14.44
C GLN A 421 -30.34 41.93 13.11
N ALA A 422 -30.11 40.71 12.61
CA ALA A 422 -29.43 40.48 11.34
C ALA A 422 -30.28 41.03 10.14
N ILE A 423 -31.59 40.87 10.19
CA ILE A 423 -32.52 41.38 9.20
C ILE A 423 -32.52 42.90 9.22
N GLU A 424 -32.59 43.52 10.41
CA GLU A 424 -32.54 44.98 10.59
C GLU A 424 -31.21 45.60 10.17
N ALA A 425 -30.10 44.94 10.46
CA ALA A 425 -28.75 45.39 10.11
C ALA A 425 -28.42 45.28 8.60
N ASN A 426 -29.16 44.43 7.85
CA ASN A 426 -28.89 44.17 6.44
C ASN A 426 -30.11 44.41 5.52
N PRO A 427 -30.74 45.58 5.53
CA PRO A 427 -31.99 45.82 4.79
C PRO A 427 -31.83 45.66 3.28
N LYS A 428 -30.66 46.00 2.72
CA LYS A 428 -30.35 45.83 1.28
C LYS A 428 -30.28 44.35 0.87
N ALA A 429 -29.75 43.48 1.74
CA ALA A 429 -29.66 42.05 1.49
C ALA A 429 -31.05 41.42 1.52
N VAL A 430 -31.90 41.84 2.44
CA VAL A 430 -33.31 41.39 2.55
C VAL A 430 -34.10 41.79 1.30
N GLU A 431 -33.94 43.03 0.83
CA GLU A 431 -34.62 43.53 -0.38
C GLU A 431 -34.17 42.76 -1.61
N GLN A 432 -32.89 42.51 -1.76
CA GLN A 432 -32.37 41.71 -2.86
C GLN A 432 -32.84 40.24 -2.81
N TYR A 433 -33.03 39.70 -1.64
CA TYR A 433 -33.59 38.35 -1.47
C TYR A 433 -35.05 38.32 -1.93
N LYS A 434 -35.87 39.32 -1.54
CA LYS A 434 -37.25 39.48 -2.00
C LYS A 434 -37.37 39.68 -3.51
N GLN A 435 -36.32 40.21 -4.16
CA GLN A 435 -36.22 40.37 -5.62
C GLN A 435 -35.70 39.08 -6.34
N GLY A 436 -35.57 37.95 -5.63
CA GLY A 436 -35.18 36.65 -6.19
C GLY A 436 -33.67 36.33 -6.17
N LYS A 437 -32.84 37.17 -5.53
CA LYS A 437 -31.41 36.89 -5.37
C LYS A 437 -31.16 36.05 -4.09
N GLU A 438 -31.38 34.76 -4.17
CA GLU A 438 -31.28 33.85 -3.01
C GLU A 438 -29.97 33.95 -2.20
N LYS A 439 -28.84 34.22 -2.84
CA LYS A 439 -27.52 34.33 -2.17
C LYS A 439 -27.40 35.58 -1.27
N ALA A 440 -28.26 36.59 -1.42
CA ALA A 440 -28.19 37.81 -0.64
C ALA A 440 -28.44 37.57 0.86
N ILE A 441 -29.25 36.55 1.22
CA ILE A 441 -29.57 36.16 2.60
C ILE A 441 -28.33 35.73 3.40
N MET A 442 -27.25 35.34 2.70
CA MET A 442 -25.99 34.93 3.34
C MET A 442 -25.33 36.06 4.14
N ALA A 443 -25.64 37.33 3.84
CA ALA A 443 -25.15 38.47 4.63
C ALA A 443 -25.81 38.50 6.04
N CYS A 444 -27.11 38.22 6.12
CA CYS A 444 -27.81 38.08 7.40
C CYS A 444 -27.31 36.87 8.19
N MET A 445 -27.12 35.75 7.51
CA MET A 445 -26.52 34.55 8.13
C MET A 445 -25.12 34.84 8.70
N GLY A 446 -24.25 35.54 7.94
CA GLY A 446 -22.92 35.96 8.38
C GLY A 446 -22.96 36.84 9.66
N TYR A 447 -23.97 37.73 9.77
CA TYR A 447 -24.17 38.55 10.97
C TYR A 447 -24.52 37.68 12.20
N VAL A 448 -25.46 36.74 12.07
CA VAL A 448 -25.82 35.81 13.15
C VAL A 448 -24.65 34.95 13.55
N MET A 449 -23.97 34.37 12.58
CA MET A 449 -22.79 33.52 12.86
C MET A 449 -21.66 34.26 13.59
N LYS A 450 -21.42 35.52 13.23
CA LYS A 450 -20.43 36.37 13.90
C LYS A 450 -20.81 36.69 15.36
N ASN A 451 -22.08 37.08 15.58
CA ASN A 451 -22.55 37.51 16.91
C ASN A 451 -22.85 36.32 17.85
N SER A 452 -23.18 35.17 17.30
CA SER A 452 -23.26 33.90 18.04
C SER A 452 -21.90 33.26 18.30
N LYS A 453 -20.78 33.88 17.88
CA LYS A 453 -19.42 33.33 17.91
C LYS A 453 -19.31 31.94 17.29
N GLY A 454 -20.11 31.69 16.22
CA GLY A 454 -20.15 30.40 15.52
C GLY A 454 -20.92 29.29 16.27
N LYS A 455 -21.61 29.61 17.38
CA LYS A 455 -22.37 28.62 18.17
C LYS A 455 -23.77 28.31 17.58
N ALA A 456 -24.33 29.17 16.70
CA ALA A 456 -25.60 28.92 16.05
C ALA A 456 -25.50 27.91 14.89
N ASN A 457 -26.52 27.06 14.72
CA ASN A 457 -26.58 26.14 13.58
C ASN A 457 -26.93 26.96 12.31
N ALA A 458 -26.03 26.93 11.33
CA ALA A 458 -26.18 27.72 10.10
C ALA A 458 -27.45 27.37 9.29
N GLN A 459 -27.90 26.11 9.32
CA GLN A 459 -29.08 25.67 8.60
C GLN A 459 -30.38 26.14 9.29
N ASP A 460 -30.43 25.99 10.60
CA ASP A 460 -31.57 26.48 11.43
C ASP A 460 -31.68 27.99 11.34
N VAL A 461 -30.56 28.73 11.43
CA VAL A 461 -30.50 30.18 11.24
C VAL A 461 -31.04 30.60 9.87
N LEU A 462 -30.63 29.87 8.81
CA LEU A 462 -31.07 30.16 7.44
C LEU A 462 -32.59 29.96 7.30
N GLU A 463 -33.14 28.88 7.86
CA GLU A 463 -34.58 28.60 7.86
C GLU A 463 -35.35 29.63 8.68
N LYS A 464 -34.87 29.97 9.86
CA LYS A 464 -35.49 31.03 10.70
C LYS A 464 -35.46 32.38 10.03
N ILE A 465 -34.35 32.81 9.43
CA ILE A 465 -34.29 34.09 8.68
C ILE A 465 -35.24 34.03 7.48
N LYS A 466 -35.29 32.93 6.72
CA LYS A 466 -36.25 32.79 5.61
C LYS A 466 -37.71 32.92 6.08
N SER A 467 -38.06 32.26 7.18
CA SER A 467 -39.43 32.33 7.74
C SER A 467 -39.78 33.70 8.27
N MET A 468 -38.82 34.51 8.73
CA MET A 468 -39.05 35.89 9.22
C MET A 468 -39.13 36.91 8.10
N ILE A 469 -38.57 36.62 6.91
CA ILE A 469 -38.58 37.52 5.73
C ILE A 469 -39.74 37.23 4.79
N SER A 470 -40.26 35.98 4.82
CA SER A 470 -41.46 35.61 4.02
C SER A 470 -42.69 36.34 4.51
#